data_0dc0a7e506b8a1ac47e303a812324979
#
_entry.id   0dc0a7e506b8a1ac47e303a812324979
#
_cell.length_a   1.000
_cell.length_b   1.000
_cell.length_c   1.000
_cell.angle_alpha   90.00
_cell.angle_beta   90.00
_cell.angle_gamma   90.00
#
_symmetry.space_group_name_H-M   'P 1'
#
loop_
_entity.id
_entity.type
_entity.pdbx_description
1 polymer ?
#
loop_
_entity_poly.entity_id
_entity_poly.type
_entity_poly.pdbx_seq_one_letter_code
_entity_poly.pdbx_strand_id
1 'polypeptide(L)'
;MRWMAFGSEGNPLQQYHPLRSFVHWYSTYQMSRVISPEVDARFEMQKKSSTPGKPSPSIVRSRSVIDLALAAYLKQNPNISDSHDIDPLFKEIAINQMKLFLFSGHDTTSSTICYILYLLSTHPRVLSLLRTEHISMLGPNPSDAATAISQDPHLLNQLPYTTATIKESMRLFPAASTTRRGEPGFTISDPRNGLSYPASPDMPIWLVSHACQHDPAFWPRANDFLPERWLAKEGEELFPVPGAWRPFEQGPRACIGKELSMVELRIVLCLVARQFDFSAAYEELDGKEKGAKVRSVGGERAYQVGKGEPSDFLPCRVRELVVET
;
A
#
# COMPACT_ATOMS: atom_id res chain seq x y z
N MET A 1 -15.35 0.07 4.74
CA MET A 1 -14.28 -0.80 5.24
C MET A 1 -14.29 -1.02 6.76
N ARG A 2 -14.58 -0.03 7.59
CA ARG A 2 -14.76 -0.22 9.04
C ARG A 2 -15.68 -1.41 9.39
N TRP A 3 -16.67 -1.68 8.57
CA TRP A 3 -17.60 -2.80 8.75
C TRP A 3 -17.01 -4.18 8.43
N MET A 4 -15.95 -4.27 7.63
CA MET A 4 -15.24 -5.55 7.39
C MET A 4 -14.41 -5.97 8.61
N ALA A 5 -13.91 -5.00 9.37
CA ALA A 5 -13.20 -5.21 10.62
C ALA A 5 -14.12 -5.31 11.84
N PHE A 6 -15.45 -5.26 11.64
CA PHE A 6 -16.42 -5.37 12.73
C PHE A 6 -16.21 -6.67 13.51
N GLY A 7 -15.83 -6.53 14.78
CA GLY A 7 -15.54 -7.66 15.66
C GLY A 7 -14.06 -8.06 15.74
N SER A 8 -13.12 -7.33 15.11
CA SER A 8 -11.68 -7.60 15.22
C SER A 8 -10.94 -6.65 16.19
N GLU A 9 -11.59 -5.58 16.65
CA GLU A 9 -10.96 -4.56 17.49
C GLU A 9 -10.98 -4.92 18.97
N GLY A 10 -9.88 -5.52 19.46
CA GLY A 10 -9.52 -5.53 20.88
C GLY A 10 -10.41 -6.29 21.87
N ASN A 11 -11.61 -6.68 21.50
CA ASN A 11 -12.52 -7.45 22.35
C ASN A 11 -12.74 -8.84 21.74
N PRO A 12 -12.21 -9.91 22.36
CA PRO A 12 -12.38 -11.27 21.85
C PRO A 12 -13.86 -11.72 21.77
N LEU A 13 -14.77 -11.10 22.50
CA LEU A 13 -16.20 -11.39 22.43
C LEU A 13 -16.87 -10.80 21.16
N GLN A 14 -16.28 -9.79 20.54
CA GLN A 14 -16.82 -9.21 19.31
C GLN A 14 -16.78 -10.17 18.13
N GLN A 15 -15.85 -11.13 18.11
CA GLN A 15 -15.80 -12.17 17.06
C GLN A 15 -17.07 -13.05 17.06
N TYR A 16 -17.75 -13.16 18.18
CA TYR A 16 -19.00 -13.93 18.35
C TYR A 16 -20.25 -13.07 18.21
N HIS A 17 -20.13 -11.80 17.82
CA HIS A 17 -21.28 -10.91 17.69
C HIS A 17 -22.26 -11.45 16.62
N PRO A 18 -23.56 -11.66 16.94
CA PRO A 18 -24.48 -12.34 16.02
C PRO A 18 -24.70 -11.60 14.70
N LEU A 19 -24.58 -10.27 14.68
CA LEU A 19 -24.69 -9.46 13.46
C LEU A 19 -23.46 -9.54 12.56
N ARG A 20 -22.35 -10.11 13.01
CA ARG A 20 -21.11 -10.16 12.23
C ARG A 20 -21.31 -10.86 10.88
N SER A 21 -21.92 -12.02 10.88
CA SER A 21 -22.19 -12.79 9.66
C SER A 21 -23.09 -12.02 8.70
N PHE A 22 -24.11 -11.33 9.21
CA PHE A 22 -24.99 -10.48 8.40
C PHE A 22 -24.25 -9.28 7.80
N VAL A 23 -23.44 -8.59 8.60
CA VAL A 23 -22.64 -7.43 8.11
C VAL A 23 -21.65 -7.87 7.05
N HIS A 24 -20.96 -9.00 7.25
CA HIS A 24 -20.05 -9.57 6.25
C HIS A 24 -20.78 -9.96 4.96
N TRP A 25 -21.90 -10.65 5.08
CA TRP A 25 -22.73 -10.99 3.93
C TRP A 25 -23.19 -9.74 3.16
N TYR A 26 -23.74 -8.75 3.87
CA TYR A 26 -24.22 -7.52 3.27
C TYR A 26 -23.10 -6.74 2.58
N SER A 27 -21.95 -6.58 3.22
CA SER A 27 -20.77 -5.91 2.64
C SER A 27 -20.29 -6.65 1.38
N THR A 28 -20.20 -7.98 1.46
CA THR A 28 -19.81 -8.84 0.32
C THR A 28 -20.80 -8.72 -0.83
N TYR A 29 -22.08 -8.71 -0.53
CA TYR A 29 -23.15 -8.52 -1.53
C TYR A 29 -23.04 -7.16 -2.21
N GLN A 30 -22.88 -6.07 -1.46
CA GLN A 30 -22.75 -4.72 -2.03
C GLN A 30 -21.53 -4.59 -2.93
N MET A 31 -20.37 -5.12 -2.53
CA MET A 31 -19.16 -5.13 -3.36
C MET A 31 -19.38 -5.96 -4.63
N SER A 32 -19.97 -7.14 -4.52
CA SER A 32 -20.26 -7.98 -5.69
C SER A 32 -21.21 -7.29 -6.67
N ARG A 33 -22.20 -6.58 -6.15
CA ARG A 33 -23.18 -5.83 -6.99
C ARG A 33 -22.52 -4.74 -7.83
N VAL A 34 -21.44 -4.15 -7.34
CA VAL A 34 -20.68 -3.13 -8.10
C VAL A 34 -19.69 -3.78 -9.06
N ILE A 35 -19.00 -4.84 -8.62
CA ILE A 35 -17.92 -5.47 -9.39
C ILE A 35 -18.47 -6.37 -10.52
N SER A 36 -19.55 -7.12 -10.28
CA SER A 36 -20.04 -8.13 -11.23
C SER A 36 -20.38 -7.55 -12.61
N PRO A 37 -21.09 -6.42 -12.75
CA PRO A 37 -21.36 -5.83 -14.05
C PRO A 37 -20.10 -5.42 -14.82
N GLU A 38 -19.05 -4.96 -14.12
CA GLU A 38 -17.78 -4.60 -14.74
C GLU A 38 -17.05 -5.82 -15.29
N VAL A 39 -17.09 -6.95 -14.56
CA VAL A 39 -16.54 -8.23 -15.04
C VAL A 39 -17.25 -8.68 -16.31
N ASP A 40 -18.58 -8.63 -16.32
CA ASP A 40 -19.40 -9.02 -17.48
C ASP A 40 -19.11 -8.11 -18.70
N ALA A 41 -19.09 -6.81 -18.48
CA ALA A 41 -18.83 -5.84 -19.55
C ALA A 41 -17.43 -6.04 -20.19
N ARG A 42 -16.40 -6.30 -19.36
CA ARG A 42 -15.04 -6.57 -19.86
C ARG A 42 -14.94 -7.91 -20.57
N PHE A 43 -15.62 -8.93 -20.08
CA PHE A 43 -15.69 -10.23 -20.74
C PHE A 43 -16.27 -10.09 -22.15
N GLU A 44 -17.40 -9.38 -22.29
CA GLU A 44 -18.02 -9.13 -23.59
C GLU A 44 -17.13 -8.31 -24.55
N MET A 45 -16.40 -7.32 -24.02
CA MET A 45 -15.44 -6.55 -24.81
C MET A 45 -14.27 -7.42 -25.32
N GLN A 46 -13.71 -8.26 -24.46
CA GLN A 46 -12.62 -9.18 -24.81
C GLN A 46 -13.08 -10.23 -25.84
N LYS A 47 -14.27 -10.77 -25.68
CA LYS A 47 -14.88 -11.73 -26.60
C LYS A 47 -15.04 -11.13 -28.01
N LYS A 48 -15.56 -9.90 -28.10
CA LYS A 48 -15.70 -9.19 -29.39
C LYS A 48 -14.37 -8.90 -30.08
N SER A 49 -13.31 -8.65 -29.30
CA SER A 49 -11.97 -8.38 -29.83
C SER A 49 -11.23 -9.64 -30.28
N SER A 50 -11.63 -10.83 -29.82
CA SER A 50 -11.04 -12.12 -30.16
C SER A 50 -11.63 -12.75 -31.44
N THR A 51 -12.64 -12.11 -32.06
CA THR A 51 -13.25 -12.63 -33.28
C THR A 51 -12.33 -12.40 -34.51
N PRO A 52 -11.93 -13.44 -35.26
CA PRO A 52 -11.05 -13.30 -36.41
C PRO A 52 -11.68 -12.41 -37.50
N GLY A 53 -10.93 -11.43 -37.99
CA GLY A 53 -11.32 -10.61 -39.16
C GLY A 53 -11.71 -9.17 -38.88
N LYS A 54 -11.78 -8.70 -37.65
CA LYS A 54 -11.86 -7.27 -37.34
C LYS A 54 -10.51 -6.75 -36.87
N PRO A 55 -9.97 -5.65 -37.45
CA PRO A 55 -8.79 -5.03 -36.88
C PRO A 55 -9.17 -4.65 -35.46
N SER A 56 -8.44 -5.22 -34.49
CA SER A 56 -8.50 -4.76 -33.11
C SER A 56 -8.29 -3.26 -33.14
N PRO A 57 -9.23 -2.44 -32.63
CA PRO A 57 -8.93 -1.03 -32.44
C PRO A 57 -7.62 -1.01 -31.69
N SER A 58 -6.66 -0.22 -32.12
CA SER A 58 -5.31 -0.06 -31.55
C SER A 58 -5.40 0.39 -30.09
N ILE A 59 -5.90 -0.47 -29.24
CA ILE A 59 -5.97 -0.32 -27.81
C ILE A 59 -4.70 -0.92 -27.25
N VAL A 60 -3.57 -0.26 -27.50
CA VAL A 60 -2.47 -0.17 -26.56
C VAL A 60 -2.98 0.69 -25.38
N ARG A 61 -4.09 0.35 -24.79
CA ARG A 61 -4.57 0.94 -23.54
C ARG A 61 -4.31 -0.05 -22.43
N SER A 62 -3.78 0.45 -21.34
CA SER A 62 -3.39 -0.25 -20.14
C SER A 62 -4.31 -1.44 -19.88
N ARG A 63 -3.77 -2.64 -20.04
CA ARG A 63 -4.51 -3.86 -19.72
C ARG A 63 -4.58 -3.93 -18.20
N SER A 64 -5.78 -3.80 -17.67
CA SER A 64 -6.01 -4.04 -16.26
C SER A 64 -5.76 -5.52 -15.91
N VAL A 65 -5.53 -5.81 -14.63
CA VAL A 65 -5.33 -7.20 -14.16
C VAL A 65 -6.48 -8.10 -14.58
N ILE A 66 -7.71 -7.57 -14.55
CA ILE A 66 -8.89 -8.32 -14.99
C ILE A 66 -8.88 -8.59 -16.50
N ASP A 67 -8.42 -7.64 -17.31
CA ASP A 67 -8.32 -7.85 -18.77
C ASP A 67 -7.32 -8.96 -19.09
N LEU A 68 -6.20 -9.01 -18.35
CA LEU A 68 -5.21 -10.08 -18.50
C LEU A 68 -5.74 -11.44 -18.04
N ALA A 69 -6.49 -11.47 -16.93
CA ALA A 69 -7.11 -12.69 -16.43
C ALA A 69 -8.18 -13.22 -17.40
N LEU A 70 -9.02 -12.35 -17.93
CA LEU A 70 -10.04 -12.70 -18.93
C LEU A 70 -9.41 -13.16 -20.25
N ALA A 71 -8.35 -12.51 -20.72
CA ALA A 71 -7.63 -12.93 -21.91
C ALA A 71 -6.99 -14.32 -21.75
N ALA A 72 -6.39 -14.59 -20.59
CA ALA A 72 -5.83 -15.90 -20.25
C ALA A 72 -6.94 -16.98 -20.19
N TYR A 73 -8.06 -16.66 -19.57
CA TYR A 73 -9.21 -17.55 -19.48
C TYR A 73 -9.77 -17.91 -20.87
N LEU A 74 -10.00 -16.92 -21.74
CA LEU A 74 -10.47 -17.16 -23.11
C LEU A 74 -9.48 -17.96 -23.93
N LYS A 75 -8.18 -17.73 -23.76
CA LYS A 75 -7.12 -18.51 -24.44
C LYS A 75 -7.12 -19.98 -24.02
N GLN A 76 -7.38 -20.28 -22.76
CA GLN A 76 -7.45 -21.64 -22.22
C GLN A 76 -8.75 -22.36 -22.59
N ASN A 77 -9.80 -21.62 -22.92
CA ASN A 77 -11.14 -22.13 -23.18
C ASN A 77 -11.68 -21.63 -24.54
N PRO A 78 -11.08 -22.03 -25.67
CA PRO A 78 -11.42 -21.48 -26.99
C PRO A 78 -12.88 -21.76 -27.41
N ASN A 79 -13.49 -22.81 -26.88
CA ASN A 79 -14.89 -23.17 -27.18
C ASN A 79 -15.94 -22.26 -26.48
N ILE A 80 -15.50 -21.44 -25.53
CA ILE A 80 -16.39 -20.48 -24.82
C ILE A 80 -16.75 -19.28 -25.71
N SER A 81 -16.02 -19.06 -26.81
CA SER A 81 -16.37 -18.02 -27.79
C SER A 81 -17.80 -18.14 -28.31
N ASP A 82 -18.37 -19.35 -28.31
CA ASP A 82 -19.72 -19.64 -28.79
C ASP A 82 -20.78 -19.64 -27.68
N SER A 83 -20.37 -19.69 -26.39
CA SER A 83 -21.28 -19.57 -25.25
C SER A 83 -21.55 -18.10 -24.91
N HIS A 84 -22.79 -17.78 -24.51
CA HIS A 84 -23.16 -16.40 -24.21
C HIS A 84 -22.68 -15.95 -22.83
N ASP A 85 -22.35 -16.85 -21.93
CA ASP A 85 -22.06 -16.56 -20.52
C ASP A 85 -20.67 -16.99 -20.08
N ILE A 86 -20.09 -16.18 -19.19
CA ILE A 86 -18.86 -16.52 -18.48
C ILE A 86 -19.13 -17.66 -17.48
N ASP A 87 -18.20 -18.61 -17.34
CA ASP A 87 -18.31 -19.66 -16.32
C ASP A 87 -18.54 -19.04 -14.93
N PRO A 88 -19.63 -19.45 -14.23
CA PRO A 88 -19.96 -18.90 -12.92
C PRO A 88 -18.84 -19.04 -11.88
N LEU A 89 -18.09 -20.15 -11.88
CA LEU A 89 -16.97 -20.36 -10.97
C LEU A 89 -15.82 -19.40 -11.23
N PHE A 90 -15.44 -19.23 -12.50
CA PHE A 90 -14.41 -18.26 -12.88
C PHE A 90 -14.84 -16.84 -12.52
N LYS A 91 -16.11 -16.47 -12.78
CA LYS A 91 -16.66 -15.16 -12.41
C LYS A 91 -16.59 -14.90 -10.91
N GLU A 92 -16.96 -15.88 -10.11
CA GLU A 92 -16.88 -15.79 -8.65
C GLU A 92 -15.43 -15.57 -8.18
N ILE A 93 -14.50 -16.35 -8.71
CA ILE A 93 -13.06 -16.21 -8.42
C ILE A 93 -12.58 -14.81 -8.81
N ALA A 94 -12.91 -14.33 -10.01
CA ALA A 94 -12.52 -13.00 -10.49
C ALA A 94 -13.05 -11.89 -9.57
N ILE A 95 -14.33 -11.95 -9.17
CA ILE A 95 -14.93 -10.99 -8.24
C ILE A 95 -14.22 -11.02 -6.89
N ASN A 96 -13.91 -12.19 -6.35
CA ASN A 96 -13.22 -12.32 -5.07
C ASN A 96 -11.78 -11.79 -5.13
N GLN A 97 -11.05 -12.01 -6.24
CA GLN A 97 -9.74 -11.41 -6.45
C GLN A 97 -9.82 -9.87 -6.56
N MET A 98 -10.80 -9.33 -7.24
CA MET A 98 -10.99 -7.87 -7.32
C MET A 98 -11.28 -7.25 -5.95
N LYS A 99 -12.11 -7.91 -5.12
CA LYS A 99 -12.33 -7.46 -3.73
C LYS A 99 -11.04 -7.43 -2.93
N LEU A 100 -10.19 -8.46 -3.11
CA LEU A 100 -8.89 -8.53 -2.44
C LEU A 100 -7.96 -7.39 -2.89
N PHE A 101 -7.89 -7.11 -4.20
CA PHE A 101 -7.08 -5.99 -4.72
C PHE A 101 -7.56 -4.64 -4.21
N LEU A 102 -8.88 -4.40 -4.21
CA LEU A 102 -9.45 -3.16 -3.68
C LEU A 102 -9.14 -2.98 -2.19
N PHE A 103 -9.27 -4.04 -1.40
CA PHE A 103 -8.93 -4.01 0.02
C PHE A 103 -7.44 -3.75 0.23
N SER A 104 -6.56 -4.55 -0.37
CA SER A 104 -5.12 -4.49 -0.14
C SER A 104 -4.49 -3.18 -0.66
N GLY A 105 -4.96 -2.67 -1.80
CA GLY A 105 -4.44 -1.45 -2.40
C GLY A 105 -4.90 -0.18 -1.67
N HIS A 106 -6.14 -0.16 -1.18
CA HIS A 106 -6.67 1.02 -0.52
C HIS A 106 -6.05 1.26 0.85
N ASP A 107 -6.04 0.26 1.69
CA ASP A 107 -5.76 0.40 3.13
C ASP A 107 -4.27 0.67 3.39
N THR A 108 -3.40 -0.13 2.79
CA THR A 108 -1.95 -0.01 2.95
C THR A 108 -1.38 1.25 2.31
N THR A 109 -1.87 1.64 1.14
CA THR A 109 -1.39 2.85 0.44
C THR A 109 -1.84 4.10 1.16
N SER A 110 -3.11 4.18 1.59
CA SER A 110 -3.63 5.34 2.35
C SER A 110 -2.91 5.53 3.68
N SER A 111 -2.65 4.44 4.41
CA SER A 111 -1.86 4.49 5.66
C SER A 111 -0.44 4.99 5.40
N THR A 112 0.20 4.52 4.34
CA THR A 112 1.53 4.99 3.94
C THR A 112 1.54 6.48 3.61
N ILE A 113 0.55 6.99 2.87
CA ILE A 113 0.39 8.42 2.58
C ILE A 113 0.29 9.22 3.88
N CYS A 114 -0.54 8.78 4.82
CA CYS A 114 -0.68 9.44 6.12
C CYS A 114 0.66 9.53 6.87
N TYR A 115 1.43 8.44 6.92
CA TYR A 115 2.73 8.43 7.57
C TYR A 115 3.77 9.31 6.87
N ILE A 116 3.77 9.34 5.53
CA ILE A 116 4.65 10.24 4.78
C ILE A 116 4.31 11.71 5.11
N LEU A 117 3.03 12.08 5.07
CA LEU A 117 2.61 13.46 5.37
C LEU A 117 2.92 13.84 6.82
N TYR A 118 2.75 12.92 7.77
CA TYR A 118 3.16 13.11 9.16
C TYR A 118 4.67 13.37 9.28
N LEU A 119 5.50 12.53 8.68
CA LEU A 119 6.96 12.69 8.70
C LEU A 119 7.40 14.00 8.03
N LEU A 120 6.81 14.36 6.91
CA LEU A 120 7.10 15.63 6.22
C LEU A 120 6.69 16.82 7.08
N SER A 121 5.61 16.74 7.84
CA SER A 121 5.15 17.82 8.73
C SER A 121 6.10 18.05 9.91
N THR A 122 6.81 17.02 10.35
CA THR A 122 7.76 17.07 11.47
C THR A 122 9.22 17.26 11.03
N HIS A 123 9.50 17.19 9.71
CA HIS A 123 10.85 17.31 9.14
C HIS A 123 10.91 18.35 8.02
N PRO A 124 10.87 19.67 8.35
CA PRO A 124 10.78 20.74 7.35
C PRO A 124 11.91 20.74 6.33
N ARG A 125 13.13 20.31 6.72
CA ARG A 125 14.27 20.19 5.80
C ARG A 125 13.97 19.17 4.69
N VAL A 126 13.44 18.02 5.04
CA VAL A 126 13.09 16.96 4.07
C VAL A 126 12.00 17.46 3.13
N LEU A 127 10.95 18.11 3.66
CA LEU A 127 9.88 18.71 2.86
C LEU A 127 10.42 19.75 1.87
N SER A 128 11.35 20.60 2.30
CA SER A 128 11.98 21.61 1.43
C SER A 128 12.76 20.96 0.29
N LEU A 129 13.58 19.95 0.57
CA LEU A 129 14.35 19.24 -0.46
C LEU A 129 13.43 18.51 -1.46
N LEU A 130 12.37 17.86 -0.97
CA LEU A 130 11.37 17.21 -1.80
C LEU A 130 10.68 18.24 -2.73
N ARG A 131 10.27 19.38 -2.21
CA ARG A 131 9.68 20.47 -3.00
C ARG A 131 10.66 21.01 -4.05
N THR A 132 11.93 21.16 -3.70
CA THR A 132 12.98 21.59 -4.65
C THR A 132 13.12 20.60 -5.81
N GLU A 133 13.14 19.30 -5.54
CA GLU A 133 13.13 18.28 -6.59
C GLU A 133 11.89 18.42 -7.48
N HIS A 134 10.71 18.56 -6.88
CA HIS A 134 9.45 18.70 -7.63
C HIS A 134 9.42 19.97 -8.49
N ILE A 135 9.92 21.10 -7.98
CA ILE A 135 10.01 22.35 -8.76
C ILE A 135 10.94 22.17 -9.96
N SER A 136 12.09 21.55 -9.74
CA SER A 136 13.07 21.27 -10.79
C SER A 136 12.53 20.39 -11.91
N MET A 137 11.72 19.38 -11.58
CA MET A 137 11.24 18.36 -12.52
C MET A 137 9.88 18.68 -13.15
N LEU A 138 8.99 19.33 -12.39
CA LEU A 138 7.60 19.54 -12.77
C LEU A 138 7.24 21.03 -12.99
N GLY A 139 8.25 21.90 -12.91
CA GLY A 139 8.07 23.35 -13.02
C GLY A 139 7.66 24.03 -11.70
N PRO A 140 7.74 25.37 -11.65
CA PRO A 140 7.53 26.13 -10.42
C PRO A 140 6.07 26.15 -9.96
N ASN A 141 5.11 26.16 -10.88
CA ASN A 141 3.71 26.22 -10.52
C ASN A 141 3.18 24.83 -10.08
N PRO A 142 2.70 24.67 -8.83
CA PRO A 142 2.16 23.41 -8.35
C PRO A 142 0.98 22.86 -9.16
N SER A 143 0.16 23.73 -9.73
CA SER A 143 -1.02 23.35 -10.52
C SER A 143 -0.67 22.64 -11.84
N ASP A 144 0.54 22.82 -12.36
CA ASP A 144 0.96 22.22 -13.63
C ASP A 144 1.41 20.76 -13.47
N ALA A 145 1.64 20.31 -12.24
CA ALA A 145 2.16 18.97 -11.97
C ALA A 145 1.29 17.85 -12.56
N ALA A 146 -0.03 17.95 -12.44
CA ALA A 146 -0.95 16.96 -13.00
C ALA A 146 -0.84 16.88 -14.52
N THR A 147 -0.76 18.01 -15.18
CA THR A 147 -0.61 18.10 -16.65
C THR A 147 0.74 17.55 -17.10
N ALA A 148 1.84 17.95 -16.44
CA ALA A 148 3.18 17.47 -16.74
C ALA A 148 3.28 15.94 -16.62
N ILE A 149 2.79 15.37 -15.52
CA ILE A 149 2.79 13.93 -15.29
C ILE A 149 1.90 13.19 -16.32
N SER A 150 0.75 13.78 -16.69
CA SER A 150 -0.13 13.19 -17.71
C SER A 150 0.51 13.19 -19.11
N GLN A 151 1.27 14.21 -19.43
CA GLN A 151 1.97 14.31 -20.73
C GLN A 151 3.20 13.40 -20.78
N ASP A 152 3.96 13.33 -19.70
CA ASP A 152 5.14 12.47 -19.60
C ASP A 152 5.15 11.73 -18.23
N PRO A 153 4.55 10.55 -18.13
CA PRO A 153 4.59 9.75 -16.91
C PRO A 153 6.00 9.29 -16.48
N HIS A 154 6.98 9.32 -17.38
CA HIS A 154 8.37 8.93 -17.06
C HIS A 154 9.05 9.92 -16.12
N LEU A 155 8.55 11.15 -15.99
CA LEU A 155 9.02 12.12 -15.00
C LEU A 155 8.99 11.56 -13.57
N LEU A 156 8.01 10.70 -13.25
CA LEU A 156 7.92 10.03 -11.96
C LEU A 156 9.14 9.14 -11.63
N ASN A 157 9.85 8.66 -12.63
CA ASN A 157 11.06 7.86 -12.44
C ASN A 157 12.31 8.70 -12.19
N GLN A 158 12.22 10.01 -12.41
CA GLN A 158 13.30 10.99 -12.25
C GLN A 158 13.20 11.75 -10.92
N LEU A 159 12.55 11.15 -9.92
CA LEU A 159 12.31 11.71 -8.59
C LEU A 159 13.03 10.86 -7.51
N PRO A 160 14.37 10.86 -7.47
CA PRO A 160 15.13 10.03 -6.55
C PRO A 160 14.90 10.40 -5.08
N TYR A 161 14.81 11.69 -4.73
CA TYR A 161 14.60 12.12 -3.35
C TYR A 161 13.18 11.83 -2.87
N THR A 162 12.18 12.00 -3.74
CA THR A 162 10.80 11.58 -3.47
C THR A 162 10.70 10.07 -3.24
N THR A 163 11.35 9.27 -4.08
CA THR A 163 11.42 7.82 -3.93
C THR A 163 12.13 7.43 -2.63
N ALA A 164 13.21 8.12 -2.28
CA ALA A 164 13.95 7.94 -1.03
C ALA A 164 13.07 8.26 0.20
N THR A 165 12.32 9.36 0.14
CA THR A 165 11.36 9.77 1.18
C THR A 165 10.29 8.70 1.40
N ILE A 166 9.70 8.15 0.33
CA ILE A 166 8.71 7.07 0.41
C ILE A 166 9.33 5.82 1.06
N LYS A 167 10.50 5.39 0.60
CA LYS A 167 11.17 4.20 1.13
C LYS A 167 11.50 4.33 2.60
N GLU A 168 11.99 5.49 3.04
CA GLU A 168 12.32 5.74 4.44
C GLU A 168 11.08 5.81 5.32
N SER A 169 10.00 6.41 4.83
CA SER A 169 8.72 6.40 5.54
C SER A 169 8.20 4.97 5.74
N MET A 170 8.27 4.14 4.71
CA MET A 170 7.89 2.72 4.80
C MET A 170 8.83 1.89 5.67
N ARG A 171 10.08 2.30 5.83
CA ARG A 171 11.00 1.68 6.79
C ARG A 171 10.56 1.97 8.22
N LEU A 172 10.31 3.22 8.54
CA LEU A 172 9.88 3.61 9.88
C LEU A 172 8.47 3.12 10.21
N PHE A 173 7.55 3.21 9.26
CA PHE A 173 6.13 2.88 9.45
C PHE A 173 5.65 1.90 8.37
N PRO A 174 6.04 0.61 8.46
CA PRO A 174 5.55 -0.39 7.51
C PRO A 174 4.05 -0.60 7.70
N ALA A 175 3.28 -0.42 6.63
CA ALA A 175 1.82 -0.52 6.66
C ALA A 175 1.30 -1.95 6.90
N ALA A 176 2.13 -2.96 6.67
CA ALA A 176 1.78 -4.36 6.88
C ALA A 176 2.96 -5.18 7.35
N SER A 177 2.65 -6.27 8.02
CA SER A 177 3.58 -7.35 8.29
C SER A 177 3.00 -8.66 7.77
N THR A 178 3.82 -9.71 7.69
CA THR A 178 3.40 -10.96 7.07
C THR A 178 3.50 -12.12 8.04
N THR A 179 2.62 -13.10 7.84
CA THR A 179 2.63 -14.35 8.57
C THR A 179 2.96 -15.51 7.63
N ARG A 180 3.61 -16.52 8.17
CA ARG A 180 3.85 -17.79 7.51
C ARG A 180 3.36 -18.92 8.40
N ARG A 181 3.08 -20.04 7.79
CA ARG A 181 2.81 -21.28 8.49
C ARG A 181 4.08 -22.10 8.55
N GLY A 182 4.34 -22.71 9.69
CA GLY A 182 5.43 -23.66 9.81
C GLY A 182 5.16 -24.97 9.05
N GLU A 183 6.18 -25.78 8.90
CA GLU A 183 6.10 -27.10 8.24
C GLU A 183 6.74 -28.17 9.14
N PRO A 184 6.35 -29.45 9.01
CA PRO A 184 6.95 -30.53 9.79
C PRO A 184 8.48 -30.58 9.57
N GLY A 185 9.23 -30.61 10.67
CA GLY A 185 10.71 -30.68 10.60
C GLY A 185 11.41 -29.38 10.23
N PHE A 186 10.67 -28.29 9.95
CA PHE A 186 11.29 -27.00 9.66
C PHE A 186 11.75 -26.30 10.95
N THR A 187 12.94 -25.70 10.90
CA THR A 187 13.49 -24.88 11.97
C THR A 187 13.98 -23.55 11.46
N ILE A 188 13.88 -22.54 12.30
CA ILE A 188 14.44 -21.20 12.06
C ILE A 188 15.69 -21.10 12.93
N SER A 189 16.86 -20.94 12.32
CA SER A 189 18.12 -20.79 13.04
C SER A 189 18.51 -19.33 13.18
N ASP A 190 18.91 -18.91 14.36
CA ASP A 190 19.49 -17.59 14.61
C ASP A 190 21.03 -17.72 14.56
N PRO A 191 21.68 -17.18 13.51
CA PRO A 191 23.13 -17.29 13.35
C PRO A 191 23.93 -16.53 14.42
N ARG A 192 23.29 -15.61 15.16
CA ARG A 192 23.96 -14.80 16.19
C ARG A 192 24.21 -15.59 17.48
N ASN A 193 23.34 -16.53 17.81
CA ASN A 193 23.42 -17.32 19.04
C ASN A 193 23.48 -18.84 18.81
N GLY A 194 23.38 -19.29 17.55
CA GLY A 194 23.40 -20.70 17.16
C GLY A 194 22.15 -21.50 17.56
N LEU A 195 21.11 -20.83 18.08
CA LEU A 195 19.87 -21.49 18.47
C LEU A 195 18.99 -21.76 17.25
N SER A 196 18.28 -22.88 17.30
CA SER A 196 17.28 -23.25 16.28
C SER A 196 15.93 -23.42 16.95
N TYR A 197 14.93 -22.79 16.36
CA TYR A 197 13.56 -22.76 16.84
C TYR A 197 12.67 -23.62 15.92
N PRO A 198 11.94 -24.60 16.46
CA PRO A 198 11.04 -25.38 15.62
C PRO A 198 9.87 -24.49 15.13
N ALA A 199 9.51 -24.69 13.88
CA ALA A 199 8.40 -23.98 13.24
C ALA A 199 7.37 -25.01 12.75
N SER A 200 6.63 -25.61 13.68
CA SER A 200 5.65 -26.65 13.40
C SER A 200 4.42 -26.09 12.65
N PRO A 201 3.63 -26.95 11.97
CA PRO A 201 2.44 -26.53 11.21
C PRO A 201 1.38 -25.79 12.02
N ASP A 202 1.38 -25.97 13.34
CA ASP A 202 0.41 -25.33 14.24
C ASP A 202 0.88 -23.95 14.72
N MET A 203 2.11 -23.57 14.40
CA MET A 203 2.71 -22.30 14.80
C MET A 203 2.65 -21.27 13.68
N PRO A 204 1.93 -20.14 13.84
CA PRO A 204 2.08 -19.01 12.94
C PRO A 204 3.43 -18.33 13.20
N ILE A 205 4.20 -18.15 12.14
CA ILE A 205 5.46 -17.38 12.18
C ILE A 205 5.14 -15.98 11.72
N TRP A 206 5.22 -15.03 12.63
CA TRP A 206 4.97 -13.63 12.31
C TRP A 206 6.27 -12.87 12.08
N LEU A 207 6.43 -12.35 10.86
CA LEU A 207 7.54 -11.47 10.49
C LEU A 207 7.17 -10.03 10.88
N VAL A 208 7.68 -9.58 12.01
CA VAL A 208 7.40 -8.24 12.54
C VAL A 208 8.26 -7.23 11.80
N SER A 209 7.80 -6.74 10.66
CA SER A 209 8.55 -5.81 9.79
C SER A 209 9.03 -4.56 10.54
N HIS A 210 8.20 -4.01 11.43
CA HIS A 210 8.59 -2.87 12.26
C HIS A 210 9.87 -3.14 13.08
N ALA A 211 9.94 -4.27 13.79
CA ALA A 211 11.10 -4.62 14.60
C ALA A 211 12.36 -4.78 13.73
N CYS A 212 12.26 -5.48 12.60
CA CYS A 212 13.38 -5.68 11.68
C CYS A 212 13.90 -4.37 11.08
N GLN A 213 13.01 -3.43 10.82
CA GLN A 213 13.34 -2.16 10.17
C GLN A 213 13.79 -1.07 11.17
N HIS A 214 13.73 -1.36 12.47
CA HIS A 214 14.27 -0.52 13.55
C HIS A 214 15.47 -1.16 14.28
N ASP A 215 15.95 -2.32 13.82
CA ASP A 215 17.09 -2.98 14.43
C ASP A 215 18.39 -2.22 14.06
N PRO A 216 19.10 -1.64 15.05
CA PRO A 216 20.32 -0.89 14.82
C PRO A 216 21.47 -1.73 14.24
N ALA A 217 21.39 -3.07 14.32
CA ALA A 217 22.34 -3.96 13.67
C ALA A 217 22.30 -3.89 12.14
N PHE A 218 21.14 -3.52 11.56
CA PHE A 218 20.94 -3.38 10.12
C PHE A 218 20.77 -1.92 9.67
N TRP A 219 20.40 -1.03 10.59
CA TRP A 219 20.04 0.34 10.29
C TRP A 219 20.77 1.33 11.20
N PRO A 220 21.94 1.83 10.80
CA PRO A 220 22.57 2.95 11.52
C PRO A 220 21.58 4.09 11.69
N ARG A 221 21.50 4.67 12.90
CA ARG A 221 20.52 5.72 13.23
C ARG A 221 19.09 5.27 12.93
N ALA A 222 18.72 4.09 13.43
CA ALA A 222 17.52 3.35 13.08
C ALA A 222 16.20 4.14 13.29
N ASN A 223 16.15 5.06 14.25
CA ASN A 223 14.96 5.83 14.58
C ASN A 223 14.87 7.18 13.87
N ASP A 224 15.91 7.59 13.14
CA ASP A 224 15.93 8.86 12.44
C ASP A 224 15.27 8.73 11.06
N PHE A 225 14.55 9.78 10.67
CA PHE A 225 13.99 9.89 9.32
C PHE A 225 15.03 10.48 8.36
N LEU A 226 15.72 9.63 7.63
CA LEU A 226 16.86 9.95 6.78
C LEU A 226 16.66 9.44 5.34
N PRO A 227 15.93 10.16 4.48
CA PRO A 227 15.78 9.79 3.06
C PRO A 227 17.12 9.63 2.34
N GLU A 228 18.16 10.36 2.76
CA GLU A 228 19.51 10.29 2.21
C GLU A 228 20.13 8.89 2.24
N ARG A 229 19.68 8.04 3.14
CA ARG A 229 20.04 6.62 3.20
C ARG A 229 19.87 5.90 1.85
N TRP A 230 18.82 6.22 1.13
CA TRP A 230 18.47 5.60 -0.15
C TRP A 230 19.24 6.19 -1.34
N LEU A 231 19.98 7.25 -1.11
CA LEU A 231 20.86 7.90 -2.07
C LEU A 231 22.34 7.62 -1.79
N ALA A 232 22.63 6.99 -0.64
CA ALA A 232 23.98 6.60 -0.24
C ALA A 232 24.54 5.51 -1.18
N LYS A 233 25.84 5.54 -1.40
CA LYS A 233 26.57 4.55 -2.20
C LYS A 233 27.02 3.39 -1.34
N GLU A 234 27.25 2.25 -1.97
CA GLU A 234 27.81 1.08 -1.32
C GLU A 234 29.13 1.43 -0.61
N GLY A 235 29.24 1.03 0.66
CA GLY A 235 30.38 1.37 1.54
C GLY A 235 30.20 2.63 2.39
N GLU A 236 29.19 3.45 2.15
CA GLU A 236 28.85 4.57 3.02
C GLU A 236 28.04 4.08 4.25
N GLU A 237 28.20 4.76 5.39
CA GLU A 237 27.59 4.36 6.67
C GLU A 237 26.08 4.14 6.59
N LEU A 238 25.38 5.00 5.84
CA LEU A 238 23.93 4.95 5.75
C LEU A 238 23.42 3.98 4.69
N PHE A 239 24.29 3.37 3.89
CA PHE A 239 23.84 2.47 2.82
C PHE A 239 23.02 1.29 3.39
N PRO A 240 21.79 1.04 2.86
CA PRO A 240 20.93 0.01 3.41
C PRO A 240 21.52 -1.39 3.24
N VAL A 241 21.52 -2.18 4.30
CA VAL A 241 21.94 -3.58 4.21
C VAL A 241 21.00 -4.31 3.23
N PRO A 242 21.56 -5.03 2.22
CA PRO A 242 20.76 -5.77 1.26
C PRO A 242 19.80 -6.74 1.95
N GLY A 243 18.52 -6.69 1.57
CA GLY A 243 17.49 -7.55 2.13
C GLY A 243 16.86 -7.08 3.44
N ALA A 244 17.40 -6.05 4.11
CA ALA A 244 16.85 -5.54 5.37
C ALA A 244 15.54 -4.73 5.17
N TRP A 245 15.34 -4.11 4.00
CA TRP A 245 14.13 -3.35 3.70
C TRP A 245 13.03 -4.27 3.17
N ARG A 246 11.95 -4.44 3.92
CA ARG A 246 10.94 -5.45 3.64
C ARG A 246 9.47 -4.98 3.72
N PRO A 247 9.11 -3.73 3.38
CA PRO A 247 7.69 -3.33 3.42
C PRO A 247 6.80 -4.09 2.45
N PHE A 248 7.39 -4.59 1.35
CA PHE A 248 6.71 -5.37 0.30
C PHE A 248 7.07 -6.85 0.33
N GLU A 249 7.82 -7.30 1.34
CA GLU A 249 8.43 -8.62 1.39
C GLU A 249 9.32 -8.94 0.16
N GLN A 250 9.85 -10.15 0.11
CA GLN A 250 10.75 -10.62 -0.93
C GLN A 250 10.45 -12.06 -1.31
N GLY A 251 10.94 -12.47 -2.49
CA GLY A 251 10.76 -13.83 -3.02
C GLY A 251 9.37 -14.08 -3.62
N PRO A 252 8.93 -15.33 -3.71
CA PRO A 252 7.70 -15.71 -4.44
C PRO A 252 6.41 -15.15 -3.85
N ARG A 253 6.45 -14.64 -2.61
CA ARG A 253 5.33 -14.03 -1.89
C ARG A 253 5.50 -12.53 -1.71
N ALA A 254 6.39 -11.89 -2.48
CA ALA A 254 6.50 -10.44 -2.52
C ALA A 254 5.18 -9.80 -2.97
N CYS A 255 4.95 -8.57 -2.53
CA CYS A 255 3.73 -7.84 -2.86
C CYS A 255 3.60 -7.61 -4.38
N ILE A 256 2.50 -8.08 -4.97
CA ILE A 256 2.20 -7.89 -6.38
C ILE A 256 1.91 -6.42 -6.73
N GLY A 257 1.40 -5.64 -5.76
CA GLY A 257 1.04 -4.22 -5.93
C GLY A 257 2.20 -3.25 -5.73
N LYS A 258 3.43 -3.71 -5.50
CA LYS A 258 4.58 -2.85 -5.19
C LYS A 258 4.77 -1.71 -6.19
N GLU A 259 4.85 -2.03 -7.47
CA GLU A 259 5.11 -1.02 -8.50
C GLU A 259 3.94 -0.03 -8.64
N LEU A 260 2.70 -0.53 -8.55
CA LEU A 260 1.51 0.31 -8.59
C LEU A 260 1.48 1.29 -7.41
N SER A 261 1.67 0.80 -6.18
CA SER A 261 1.67 1.65 -4.99
C SER A 261 2.82 2.68 -5.01
N MET A 262 4.01 2.30 -5.50
CA MET A 262 5.13 3.24 -5.63
C MET A 262 4.88 4.33 -6.67
N VAL A 263 4.13 4.05 -7.73
CA VAL A 263 3.69 5.08 -8.69
C VAL A 263 2.64 5.98 -8.04
N GLU A 264 1.64 5.41 -7.41
CA GLU A 264 0.55 6.14 -6.73
C GLU A 264 1.11 7.09 -5.66
N LEU A 265 2.00 6.61 -4.80
CA LEU A 265 2.63 7.43 -3.77
C LEU A 265 3.42 8.61 -4.35
N ARG A 266 4.17 8.40 -5.44
CA ARG A 266 4.89 9.49 -6.13
C ARG A 266 3.93 10.52 -6.71
N ILE A 267 2.85 10.09 -7.37
CA ILE A 267 1.82 11.00 -7.91
C ILE A 267 1.21 11.83 -6.78
N VAL A 268 0.77 11.18 -5.70
CA VAL A 268 0.16 11.88 -4.56
C VAL A 268 1.11 12.92 -3.97
N LEU A 269 2.39 12.58 -3.77
CA LEU A 269 3.37 13.53 -3.23
C LEU A 269 3.61 14.70 -4.19
N CYS A 270 3.71 14.46 -5.49
CA CYS A 270 3.86 15.52 -6.48
C CYS A 270 2.67 16.50 -6.49
N LEU A 271 1.47 16.01 -6.27
CA LEU A 271 0.26 16.83 -6.31
C LEU A 271 -0.01 17.51 -4.96
N VAL A 272 0.21 16.80 -3.84
CA VAL A 272 -0.24 17.23 -2.52
C VAL A 272 0.84 17.99 -1.75
N ALA A 273 2.08 17.47 -1.69
CA ALA A 273 3.14 18.09 -0.89
C ALA A 273 3.60 19.46 -1.42
N ARG A 274 3.29 19.79 -2.66
CA ARG A 274 3.58 21.09 -3.27
C ARG A 274 2.51 22.14 -2.97
N GLN A 275 1.28 21.73 -2.75
CA GLN A 275 0.14 22.63 -2.63
C GLN A 275 -0.27 22.85 -1.17
N PHE A 276 0.03 21.89 -0.30
CA PHE A 276 -0.48 21.92 1.06
C PHE A 276 0.61 21.70 2.10
N ASP A 277 0.47 22.39 3.23
CA ASP A 277 1.14 22.07 4.48
C ASP A 277 0.21 21.27 5.39
N PHE A 278 0.79 20.31 6.08
CA PHE A 278 0.09 19.45 7.03
C PHE A 278 0.69 19.60 8.42
N SER A 279 -0.15 19.56 9.45
CA SER A 279 0.30 19.46 10.83
C SER A 279 -0.65 18.54 11.61
N ALA A 280 -0.06 17.64 12.41
CA ALA A 280 -0.86 16.75 13.27
C ALA A 280 -1.68 17.56 14.26
N ALA A 281 -2.93 17.16 14.50
CA ALA A 281 -3.90 17.85 15.36
C ALA A 281 -4.43 16.94 16.48
N TYR A 282 -3.60 16.04 17.00
CA TYR A 282 -3.97 15.13 18.08
C TYR A 282 -4.41 15.85 19.37
N GLU A 283 -3.76 16.99 19.69
CA GLU A 283 -4.11 17.77 20.88
C GLU A 283 -5.55 18.31 20.82
N GLU A 284 -6.00 18.68 19.62
CA GLU A 284 -7.37 19.15 19.44
C GLU A 284 -8.40 18.02 19.53
N LEU A 285 -8.03 16.83 19.02
CA LEU A 285 -8.86 15.66 19.15
C LEU A 285 -9.03 15.26 20.61
N ASP A 286 -7.92 15.22 21.38
CA ASP A 286 -7.93 14.89 22.80
C ASP A 286 -8.70 15.92 23.65
N GLY A 287 -8.62 17.20 23.28
CA GLY A 287 -9.41 18.24 23.93
C GLY A 287 -10.93 18.06 23.76
N LYS A 288 -11.35 17.40 22.67
CA LYS A 288 -12.77 17.10 22.40
C LYS A 288 -13.23 15.78 23.04
N GLU A 289 -12.34 14.80 23.14
CA GLU A 289 -12.62 13.48 23.71
C GLU A 289 -12.11 13.38 25.14
N LYS A 290 -12.94 13.75 26.11
CA LYS A 290 -12.61 13.63 27.54
C LYS A 290 -12.29 12.16 27.88
N GLY A 291 -11.03 11.86 28.19
CA GLY A 291 -10.57 10.54 28.62
C GLY A 291 -9.99 9.64 27.53
N ALA A 292 -9.70 10.16 26.36
CA ALA A 292 -8.98 9.41 25.34
C ALA A 292 -7.60 8.97 25.87
N LYS A 293 -7.38 7.65 25.98
CA LYS A 293 -6.08 7.11 26.36
C LYS A 293 -5.12 7.29 25.18
N VAL A 294 -4.10 8.11 25.38
CA VAL A 294 -2.99 8.25 24.44
C VAL A 294 -2.39 6.87 24.15
N ARG A 295 -2.55 6.39 22.94
CA ARG A 295 -1.92 5.13 22.48
C ARG A 295 -0.65 5.51 21.74
N SER A 296 0.49 5.45 22.41
CA SER A 296 1.80 5.54 21.76
C SER A 296 2.44 4.17 21.64
N VAL A 297 3.08 3.90 20.53
CA VAL A 297 3.90 2.72 20.32
C VAL A 297 5.29 3.22 19.90
N GLY A 298 6.32 2.81 20.65
CA GLY A 298 7.69 3.25 20.37
C GLY A 298 7.92 4.76 20.55
N GLY A 299 7.07 5.45 21.33
CA GLY A 299 7.13 6.89 21.50
C GLY A 299 6.37 7.69 20.42
N GLU A 300 5.93 7.06 19.34
CA GLU A 300 5.20 7.66 18.24
C GLU A 300 3.69 7.38 18.37
N ARG A 301 2.93 8.39 18.72
CA ARG A 301 1.48 8.26 18.90
C ARG A 301 0.77 7.84 17.61
N ALA A 302 1.29 8.25 16.48
CA ALA A 302 0.67 8.01 15.19
C ALA A 302 0.72 6.54 14.73
N TYR A 303 1.65 5.71 15.26
CA TYR A 303 1.87 4.37 14.75
C TYR A 303 1.21 3.27 15.59
N GLN A 304 0.52 2.33 14.94
CA GLN A 304 -0.05 1.15 15.56
C GLN A 304 0.61 -0.13 14.99
N VAL A 305 1.46 -0.78 15.79
CA VAL A 305 2.03 -2.08 15.42
C VAL A 305 0.92 -3.12 15.28
N GLY A 306 0.91 -3.85 14.18
CA GLY A 306 -0.05 -4.91 13.89
C GLY A 306 -1.26 -4.49 13.07
N LYS A 307 -1.62 -3.21 13.06
CA LYS A 307 -2.67 -2.69 12.15
C LYS A 307 -2.09 -1.96 10.95
N GLY A 308 -0.88 -1.39 11.06
CA GLY A 308 -0.27 -0.61 10.01
C GLY A 308 -0.95 0.73 9.71
N GLU A 309 -1.98 1.08 10.47
CA GLU A 309 -2.75 2.31 10.32
C GLU A 309 -2.32 3.37 11.35
N PRO A 310 -2.37 4.66 11.01
CA PRO A 310 -2.20 5.73 11.98
C PRO A 310 -3.26 5.67 13.08
N SER A 311 -2.87 6.00 14.32
CA SER A 311 -3.82 6.16 15.41
C SER A 311 -4.83 7.25 15.06
N ASP A 312 -6.12 6.95 15.27
CA ASP A 312 -7.22 7.89 15.04
C ASP A 312 -7.22 8.50 13.63
N PHE A 313 -6.72 7.77 12.62
CA PHE A 313 -6.63 8.18 11.19
C PHE A 313 -5.80 9.43 10.92
N LEU A 314 -4.85 9.76 11.79
CA LEU A 314 -4.00 10.95 11.70
C LEU A 314 -4.82 12.23 11.58
N PRO A 315 -5.44 12.72 12.67
CA PRO A 315 -6.11 14.02 12.63
C PRO A 315 -5.09 15.10 12.26
N CYS A 316 -5.39 15.91 11.24
CA CYS A 316 -4.46 16.91 10.77
C CYS A 316 -5.18 18.22 10.38
N ARG A 317 -4.45 19.32 10.52
CA ARG A 317 -4.79 20.60 9.88
C ARG A 317 -4.13 20.64 8.51
N VAL A 318 -4.86 21.14 7.54
CA VAL A 318 -4.36 21.33 6.16
C VAL A 318 -4.42 22.83 5.86
N ARG A 319 -3.31 23.37 5.38
CA ARG A 319 -3.22 24.74 4.90
C ARG A 319 -2.77 24.74 3.45
N GLU A 320 -3.53 25.37 2.59
CA GLU A 320 -3.15 25.60 1.21
C GLU A 320 -2.02 26.64 1.14
N LEU A 321 -1.02 26.37 0.33
CA LEU A 321 0.08 27.29 0.06
C LEU A 321 -0.38 28.31 -1.00
N VAL A 322 -0.40 29.56 -0.64
CA VAL A 322 -0.64 30.65 -1.61
C VAL A 322 0.64 30.79 -2.44
N VAL A 323 0.56 30.46 -3.71
CA VAL A 323 1.62 30.81 -4.66
C VAL A 323 1.46 32.29 -4.97
N GLU A 324 2.33 33.13 -4.42
CA GLU A 324 2.43 34.52 -4.88
C GLU A 324 2.87 34.49 -6.36
N THR A 325 1.95 34.90 -7.22
CA THR A 325 2.13 34.99 -8.69
C THR A 325 3.03 36.16 -9.05
#